data_df5334716e6558d7965d414e43a20395
#
_entry.id   df5334716e6558d7965d414e43a20395
#
_cell.length_a   1.000
_cell.length_b   1.000
_cell.length_c   1.000
_cell.angle_alpha   90.00
_cell.angle_beta   90.00
_cell.angle_gamma   90.00
#
_symmetry.space_group_name_H-M   'P 1'
#
loop_
_entity.id
_entity.type
_entity.pdbx_description
1 polymer ?
#
loop_
_entity_poly.entity_id
_entity_poly.type
_entity_poly.pdbx_seq_one_letter_code
_entity_poly.pdbx_strand_id
1 'polypeptide(L)'
;MIGKATVARRQRTPVGLAPFLLLALFAGHARAADAEHGKMLFAPCAACHTDRPDALGPSLKGVFGRRSAALPDFRYSNPMKRANLVWDEDNLRAYISDPQAKVKGNRMPYGGMGDPKDVDDVVAYLKTLK
;
A
#
# COMPACT_ATOMS: atom_id res chain seq x y z
N MET A 1 -69.89 -47.77 -41.98
CA MET A 1 -69.51 -47.50 -40.58
C MET A 1 -68.27 -46.63 -40.61
N ILE A 2 -68.40 -45.39 -40.15
CA ILE A 2 -67.41 -44.31 -40.36
C ILE A 2 -66.49 -44.27 -39.16
N GLY A 3 -65.19 -44.61 -39.37
CA GLY A 3 -64.14 -44.48 -38.35
C GLY A 3 -63.64 -43.07 -38.24
N LYS A 4 -63.84 -42.46 -37.07
CA LYS A 4 -63.32 -41.13 -36.78
C LYS A 4 -61.82 -41.19 -36.45
N ALA A 5 -60.95 -40.60 -37.28
CA ALA A 5 -59.54 -40.42 -36.99
C ALA A 5 -59.32 -39.24 -36.01
N THR A 6 -58.79 -39.53 -34.86
CA THR A 6 -58.45 -38.53 -33.84
C THR A 6 -57.04 -37.97 -34.17
N VAL A 7 -56.97 -36.70 -34.57
CA VAL A 7 -55.69 -35.98 -34.81
C VAL A 7 -55.12 -35.53 -33.46
N ALA A 8 -54.03 -36.15 -33.08
CA ALA A 8 -53.21 -35.69 -31.90
C ALA A 8 -52.50 -34.41 -32.18
N ARG A 9 -52.92 -33.34 -31.51
CA ARG A 9 -52.28 -32.00 -31.57
C ARG A 9 -50.99 -32.02 -30.76
N ARG A 10 -49.84 -32.04 -31.43
CA ARG A 10 -48.52 -31.84 -30.77
C ARG A 10 -48.43 -30.42 -30.22
N GLN A 11 -48.42 -30.33 -28.89
CA GLN A 11 -48.09 -29.08 -28.21
C GLN A 11 -46.55 -28.82 -28.33
N ARG A 12 -46.20 -27.72 -28.96
CA ARG A 12 -44.85 -27.21 -28.99
C ARG A 12 -44.65 -26.41 -27.72
N THR A 13 -43.79 -26.88 -26.81
CA THR A 13 -43.32 -26.15 -25.66
C THR A 13 -42.38 -25.00 -26.13
N PRO A 14 -42.57 -23.76 -25.69
CA PRO A 14 -41.65 -22.69 -25.99
C PRO A 14 -40.38 -22.92 -25.21
N VAL A 15 -39.23 -22.95 -25.92
CA VAL A 15 -37.91 -22.93 -25.33
C VAL A 15 -37.70 -21.54 -24.72
N GLY A 16 -37.77 -21.48 -23.40
CA GLY A 16 -37.49 -20.24 -22.65
C GLY A 16 -36.03 -19.83 -22.84
N LEU A 17 -35.82 -18.69 -23.47
CA LEU A 17 -34.55 -18.00 -23.43
C LEU A 17 -34.31 -17.53 -21.97
N ALA A 18 -33.44 -18.22 -21.25
CA ALA A 18 -32.91 -17.71 -19.99
C ALA A 18 -32.00 -16.51 -20.30
N PRO A 19 -32.20 -15.33 -19.67
CA PRO A 19 -31.28 -14.25 -19.82
C PRO A 19 -29.99 -14.61 -19.06
N PHE A 20 -28.88 -14.82 -19.79
CA PHE A 20 -27.55 -14.87 -19.22
C PHE A 20 -27.25 -13.48 -18.63
N LEU A 21 -27.41 -13.37 -17.31
CA LEU A 21 -26.97 -12.20 -16.56
C LEU A 21 -25.43 -12.22 -16.56
N LEU A 22 -24.83 -11.44 -17.47
CA LEU A 22 -23.41 -11.21 -17.49
C LEU A 22 -23.07 -10.38 -16.23
N LEU A 23 -22.64 -11.06 -15.16
CA LEU A 23 -22.04 -10.41 -13.99
C LEU A 23 -20.66 -9.91 -14.41
N ALA A 24 -20.59 -8.65 -14.84
CA ALA A 24 -19.33 -7.97 -15.07
C ALA A 24 -18.62 -7.83 -13.72
N LEU A 25 -17.67 -8.72 -13.45
CA LEU A 25 -16.71 -8.60 -12.35
C LEU A 25 -15.84 -7.35 -12.64
N PHE A 26 -16.19 -6.22 -12.05
CA PHE A 26 -15.28 -5.09 -11.92
C PHE A 26 -14.14 -5.52 -10.99
N ALA A 27 -13.13 -6.18 -11.55
CA ALA A 27 -11.85 -6.36 -10.88
C ALA A 27 -11.24 -4.95 -10.76
N GLY A 28 -11.47 -4.31 -9.61
CA GLY A 28 -10.75 -3.10 -9.24
C GLY A 28 -9.26 -3.44 -9.28
N HIS A 29 -8.54 -2.92 -10.26
CA HIS A 29 -7.09 -3.05 -10.34
C HIS A 29 -6.51 -2.21 -9.20
N ALA A 30 -6.19 -2.85 -8.08
CA ALA A 30 -5.32 -2.25 -7.08
C ALA A 30 -3.99 -1.97 -7.80
N ARG A 31 -3.70 -0.69 -8.06
CA ARG A 31 -2.44 -0.29 -8.67
C ARG A 31 -1.31 -0.67 -7.71
N ALA A 32 -0.33 -1.42 -8.19
CA ALA A 32 0.88 -1.69 -7.45
C ALA A 32 1.59 -0.36 -7.09
N ALA A 33 2.24 -0.34 -5.93
CA ALA A 33 3.03 0.82 -5.50
C ALA A 33 4.17 1.09 -6.50
N ASP A 34 4.41 2.38 -6.79
CA ASP A 34 5.34 2.86 -7.81
C ASP A 34 6.59 3.47 -7.14
N ALA A 35 7.70 2.73 -7.17
CA ALA A 35 8.96 3.17 -6.56
C ALA A 35 9.57 4.39 -7.28
N GLU A 36 9.36 4.59 -8.57
CA GLU A 36 9.86 5.76 -9.28
C GLU A 36 9.08 7.02 -8.89
N HIS A 37 7.75 6.91 -8.76
CA HIS A 37 6.95 7.99 -8.19
C HIS A 37 7.35 8.26 -6.73
N GLY A 38 7.54 7.20 -5.93
CA GLY A 38 8.03 7.30 -4.55
C GLY A 38 9.37 7.99 -4.43
N LYS A 39 10.29 7.79 -5.39
CA LYS A 39 11.57 8.51 -5.47
C LYS A 39 11.39 10.02 -5.66
N MET A 40 10.45 10.43 -6.49
CA MET A 40 10.14 11.86 -6.66
C MET A 40 9.57 12.47 -5.37
N LEU A 41 8.65 11.75 -4.72
CA LEU A 41 8.06 12.17 -3.44
C LEU A 41 9.08 12.18 -2.29
N PHE A 42 10.16 11.41 -2.39
CA PHE A 42 11.22 11.33 -1.39
C PHE A 42 12.15 12.57 -1.36
N ALA A 43 12.10 13.43 -2.36
CA ALA A 43 12.99 14.60 -2.45
C ALA A 43 13.02 15.47 -1.16
N PRO A 44 11.90 15.80 -0.50
CA PRO A 44 11.93 16.52 0.77
C PRO A 44 12.59 15.74 1.90
N CYS A 45 12.46 14.41 1.90
CA CYS A 45 13.06 13.52 2.92
C CYS A 45 14.58 13.51 2.79
N ALA A 46 15.08 13.48 1.54
CA ALA A 46 16.52 13.48 1.23
C ALA A 46 17.24 14.73 1.76
N ALA A 47 16.55 15.84 1.99
CA ALA A 47 17.14 17.06 2.55
C ALA A 47 17.72 16.84 3.96
N CYS A 48 17.10 15.93 4.74
CA CYS A 48 17.54 15.62 6.10
C CYS A 48 18.20 14.23 6.20
N HIS A 49 17.74 13.26 5.40
CA HIS A 49 18.23 11.88 5.41
C HIS A 49 19.35 11.66 4.38
N THR A 50 20.48 12.27 4.62
CA THR A 50 21.68 12.11 3.79
C THR A 50 22.63 11.08 4.41
N ASP A 51 23.67 10.68 3.64
CA ASP A 51 24.75 9.82 4.15
C ASP A 51 25.89 10.62 4.81
N ARG A 52 25.66 11.90 5.11
CA ARG A 52 26.67 12.76 5.73
C ARG A 52 26.71 12.53 7.25
N PRO A 53 27.89 12.66 7.87
CA PRO A 53 28.03 12.50 9.34
C PRO A 53 27.24 13.53 10.15
N ASP A 54 26.96 14.70 9.57
CA ASP A 54 26.23 15.81 10.17
C ASP A 54 24.78 15.89 9.72
N ALA A 55 24.24 14.82 9.15
CA ALA A 55 22.86 14.76 8.68
C ALA A 55 21.86 14.96 9.83
N LEU A 56 20.77 15.67 9.56
CA LEU A 56 19.71 15.94 10.54
C LEU A 56 18.89 14.68 10.87
N GLY A 57 18.78 13.77 9.91
CA GLY A 57 18.11 12.47 10.05
C GLY A 57 19.08 11.32 9.81
N PRO A 58 18.74 10.10 10.29
CA PRO A 58 19.57 8.92 10.05
C PRO A 58 19.58 8.53 8.57
N SER A 59 20.67 7.88 8.12
CA SER A 59 20.68 7.27 6.78
C SER A 59 19.53 6.26 6.63
N LEU A 60 18.85 6.33 5.49
CA LEU A 60 17.76 5.40 5.16
C LEU A 60 18.21 4.24 4.28
N LYS A 61 19.50 4.12 3.98
CA LYS A 61 20.04 2.93 3.32
C LYS A 61 19.77 1.70 4.17
N GLY A 62 19.18 0.67 3.57
CA GLY A 62 18.79 -0.56 4.26
C GLY A 62 17.78 -0.35 5.40
N VAL A 63 16.97 0.71 5.35
CA VAL A 63 15.96 0.98 6.39
C VAL A 63 14.89 -0.09 6.46
N PHE A 64 14.49 -0.64 5.33
CA PHE A 64 13.48 -1.70 5.29
C PHE A 64 13.98 -2.96 6.01
N GLY A 65 13.21 -3.43 6.99
CA GLY A 65 13.57 -4.57 7.84
C GLY A 65 14.52 -4.23 9.00
N ARG A 66 15.04 -3.00 9.08
CA ARG A 66 15.92 -2.55 10.18
C ARG A 66 15.12 -2.21 11.43
N ARG A 67 15.72 -2.45 12.60
CA ARG A 67 15.11 -2.02 13.87
C ARG A 67 15.19 -0.50 14.05
N SER A 68 14.21 0.07 14.75
CA SER A 68 14.26 1.46 15.16
C SER A 68 15.49 1.75 16.00
N ALA A 69 16.08 2.93 15.80
CA ALA A 69 17.28 3.40 16.51
C ALA A 69 18.50 2.46 16.41
N ALA A 70 18.65 1.71 15.31
CA ALA A 70 19.71 0.71 15.18
C ALA A 70 21.07 1.26 14.70
N LEU A 71 21.12 2.47 14.12
CA LEU A 71 22.40 3.03 13.66
C LEU A 71 23.19 3.60 14.84
N PRO A 72 24.41 3.11 15.11
CA PRO A 72 25.18 3.50 16.30
C PRO A 72 25.65 4.96 16.22
N ASP A 73 25.87 5.46 15.01
CA ASP A 73 26.46 6.79 14.77
C ASP A 73 25.40 7.90 14.72
N PHE A 74 24.11 7.58 14.86
CA PHE A 74 23.06 8.58 14.88
C PHE A 74 22.45 8.75 16.29
N ARG A 75 22.29 10.00 16.70
CA ARG A 75 21.70 10.33 18.00
C ARG A 75 20.17 10.36 17.95
N TYR A 76 19.55 9.22 18.18
CA TYR A 76 18.08 9.10 18.22
C TYR A 76 17.48 9.73 19.48
N SER A 77 16.19 10.14 19.37
CA SER A 77 15.39 10.53 20.53
C SER A 77 15.11 9.34 21.46
N ASN A 78 14.88 9.61 22.75
CA ASN A 78 14.51 8.55 23.69
C ASN A 78 13.22 7.83 23.31
N PRO A 79 12.13 8.49 22.82
CA PRO A 79 10.96 7.79 22.30
C PRO A 79 11.31 6.82 21.16
N MET A 80 12.15 7.24 20.20
CA MET A 80 12.55 6.36 19.08
C MET A 80 13.34 5.14 19.56
N LYS A 81 14.22 5.31 20.54
CA LYS A 81 14.98 4.20 21.15
C LYS A 81 14.06 3.20 21.85
N ARG A 82 13.00 3.67 22.51
CA ARG A 82 12.03 2.83 23.23
C ARG A 82 10.93 2.27 22.34
N ALA A 83 10.77 2.77 21.11
CA ALA A 83 9.69 2.35 20.21
C ALA A 83 9.75 0.86 19.84
N ASN A 84 10.98 0.29 19.81
CA ASN A 84 11.21 -1.12 19.56
C ASN A 84 10.50 -1.65 18.29
N LEU A 85 10.50 -0.84 17.23
CA LEU A 85 9.87 -1.16 15.96
C LEU A 85 10.87 -1.90 15.06
N VAL A 86 10.32 -2.71 14.15
CA VAL A 86 11.00 -3.09 12.90
C VAL A 86 10.39 -2.24 11.79
N TRP A 87 11.20 -1.65 10.93
CA TRP A 87 10.75 -0.83 9.81
C TRP A 87 10.27 -1.73 8.65
N ASP A 88 9.24 -2.52 8.93
CA ASP A 88 8.46 -3.23 7.94
C ASP A 88 7.51 -2.28 7.20
N GLU A 89 6.75 -2.83 6.27
CA GLU A 89 5.84 -2.05 5.44
C GLU A 89 4.80 -1.29 6.26
N ASP A 90 4.15 -1.94 7.22
CA ASP A 90 3.09 -1.35 8.02
C ASP A 90 3.61 -0.26 8.95
N ASN A 91 4.77 -0.48 9.59
CA ASN A 91 5.40 0.49 10.46
C ASN A 91 5.92 1.71 9.68
N LEU A 92 6.49 1.51 8.48
CA LEU A 92 6.89 2.61 7.60
C LEU A 92 5.68 3.42 7.14
N ARG A 93 4.60 2.77 6.68
CA ARG A 93 3.35 3.45 6.32
C ARG A 93 2.83 4.30 7.46
N ALA A 94 2.65 3.72 8.63
CA ALA A 94 2.13 4.43 9.79
C ALA A 94 3.03 5.60 10.20
N TYR A 95 4.36 5.43 10.15
CA TYR A 95 5.31 6.48 10.53
C TYR A 95 5.38 7.60 9.52
N ILE A 96 5.33 7.31 8.21
CA ILE A 96 5.34 8.32 7.15
C ILE A 96 4.02 9.10 7.13
N SER A 97 2.89 8.42 7.38
CA SER A 97 1.58 9.07 7.43
C SER A 97 1.44 10.03 8.60
N ASP A 98 1.89 9.65 9.79
CA ASP A 98 1.88 10.49 10.99
C ASP A 98 3.00 10.06 11.95
N PRO A 99 4.19 10.70 11.86
CA PRO A 99 5.32 10.35 12.71
C PRO A 99 5.05 10.52 14.21
N GLN A 100 4.26 11.55 14.58
CA GLN A 100 3.99 11.83 15.99
C GLN A 100 2.94 10.89 16.59
N ALA A 101 1.96 10.45 15.79
CA ALA A 101 1.02 9.43 16.22
C ALA A 101 1.72 8.08 16.40
N LYS A 102 2.65 7.71 15.50
CA LYS A 102 3.37 6.44 15.57
C LYS A 102 4.41 6.37 16.66
N VAL A 103 5.21 7.44 16.81
CA VAL A 103 6.26 7.55 17.86
C VAL A 103 6.17 8.94 18.47
N LYS A 104 5.30 9.10 19.46
CA LYS A 104 5.09 10.37 20.14
C LYS A 104 6.37 10.90 20.77
N GLY A 105 6.71 12.15 20.45
CA GLY A 105 7.92 12.82 20.94
C GLY A 105 9.18 12.45 20.16
N ASN A 106 9.06 11.86 18.97
CA ASN A 106 10.17 11.76 18.05
C ASN A 106 10.61 13.18 17.59
N ARG A 107 11.84 13.29 17.10
CA ARG A 107 12.44 14.60 16.74
C ARG A 107 12.39 14.89 15.23
N MET A 108 11.76 14.06 14.43
CA MET A 108 11.60 14.29 13.00
C MET A 108 10.59 15.42 12.76
N PRO A 109 11.00 16.58 12.22
CA PRO A 109 10.12 17.74 12.04
C PRO A 109 9.33 17.61 10.74
N TYR A 110 8.54 16.54 10.64
CA TYR A 110 7.73 16.22 9.48
C TYR A 110 6.28 15.98 9.89
N GLY A 111 5.35 16.65 9.21
CA GLY A 111 3.93 16.63 9.55
C GLY A 111 3.18 15.39 9.07
N GLY A 112 3.82 14.55 8.28
CA GLY A 112 3.20 13.36 7.69
C GLY A 112 2.74 13.54 6.24
N MET A 113 2.40 12.43 5.60
CA MET A 113 1.91 12.35 4.21
C MET A 113 0.47 11.87 4.23
N GLY A 114 -0.46 12.70 3.71
CA GLY A 114 -1.90 12.46 3.83
C GLY A 114 -2.48 11.52 2.78
N ASP A 115 -1.84 11.37 1.62
CA ASP A 115 -2.32 10.46 0.57
C ASP A 115 -1.74 9.04 0.80
N PRO A 116 -2.59 8.04 1.09
CA PRO A 116 -2.12 6.67 1.34
C PRO A 116 -1.36 6.07 0.14
N LYS A 117 -1.73 6.46 -1.07
CA LYS A 117 -1.06 5.98 -2.28
C LYS A 117 0.37 6.52 -2.39
N ASP A 118 0.56 7.79 -2.09
CA ASP A 118 1.88 8.41 -2.07
C ASP A 118 2.76 7.77 -0.97
N VAL A 119 2.17 7.46 0.18
CA VAL A 119 2.85 6.70 1.25
C VAL A 119 3.31 5.34 0.75
N ASP A 120 2.45 4.60 0.04
CA ASP A 120 2.79 3.29 -0.52
C ASP A 120 3.93 3.40 -1.55
N ASP A 121 3.90 4.40 -2.40
CA ASP A 121 4.92 4.66 -3.41
C ASP A 121 6.27 4.99 -2.74
N VAL A 122 6.27 5.83 -1.69
CA VAL A 122 7.50 6.13 -0.90
C VAL A 122 8.03 4.89 -0.19
N VAL A 123 7.17 4.06 0.40
CA VAL A 123 7.59 2.79 1.03
C VAL A 123 8.19 1.85 -0.01
N ALA A 124 7.61 1.76 -1.20
CA ALA A 124 8.18 0.98 -2.31
C ALA A 124 9.58 1.48 -2.68
N TYR A 125 9.79 2.79 -2.74
CA TYR A 125 11.12 3.37 -2.98
C TYR A 125 12.10 3.04 -1.84
N LEU A 126 11.70 3.18 -0.58
CA LEU A 126 12.56 2.87 0.57
C LEU A 126 13.05 1.42 0.57
N LYS A 127 12.27 0.48 0.06
CA LYS A 127 12.68 -0.93 -0.13
C LYS A 127 13.84 -1.08 -1.12
N THR A 128 14.03 -0.13 -2.01
CA THR A 128 15.11 -0.17 -3.02
C THR A 128 16.44 0.36 -2.49
N LEU A 129 16.44 1.12 -1.37
CA LEU A 129 17.65 1.71 -0.79
C LEU A 129 18.49 0.63 -0.09
N LYS A 130 19.68 0.36 -0.65
CA LYS A 130 20.66 -0.63 -0.14
C LYS A 130 21.86 0.07 0.51
#